data_34b597ab18833a631c5cfb7e932d4e0f
#
_entry.id   34b597ab18833a631c5cfb7e932d4e0f
#
_cell.length_a   1.000
_cell.length_b   1.000
_cell.length_c   1.000
_cell.angle_alpha   90.00
_cell.angle_beta   90.00
_cell.angle_gamma   90.00
#
_symmetry.space_group_name_H-M   'P 1'
#
loop_
_entity.id
_entity.type
_entity.pdbx_description
1 polymer ?
#
loop_
_entity_poly.entity_id
_entity_poly.type
_entity_poly.pdbx_seq_one_letter_code
_entity_poly.pdbx_strand_id
1 'polypeptide(L)'
;MKNIAIIGGDLSGVSCAYFLDKLSGVNSKKFNIDLIERDLEFANDRFGKFQLGQEIYDNGWHNSISEQGVLFYLMIELGLHRYLIKSGMTKKVFFTKEGIKYLPEKMLYGLPLDKRELLLSDLFTFKEKLSILYNMYNTL
;
A
#
# COMPACT_ATOMS: atom_id res chain seq x y z
N MET A 1 3.13 8.76 -34.52
CA MET A 1 3.27 9.22 -33.15
C MET A 1 1.88 9.27 -32.54
N LYS A 2 1.69 8.72 -31.34
CA LYS A 2 0.39 8.76 -30.65
C LYS A 2 0.48 9.72 -29.48
N ASN A 3 -0.54 10.56 -29.29
CA ASN A 3 -0.65 11.44 -28.14
C ASN A 3 -1.40 10.71 -27.04
N ILE A 4 -0.86 10.75 -25.83
CA ILE A 4 -1.41 10.11 -24.65
C ILE A 4 -1.46 11.15 -23.54
N ALA A 5 -2.63 11.39 -22.98
CA ALA A 5 -2.80 12.24 -21.81
C ALA A 5 -3.02 11.34 -20.58
N ILE A 6 -2.24 11.55 -19.53
CA ILE A 6 -2.35 10.88 -18.23
C ILE A 6 -2.84 11.92 -17.24
N ILE A 7 -3.96 11.67 -16.58
CA ILE A 7 -4.55 12.58 -15.60
C ILE A 7 -4.25 12.05 -14.21
N GLY A 8 -3.54 12.85 -13.43
CA GLY A 8 -3.07 12.56 -12.08
C GLY A 8 -1.57 12.26 -12.04
N GLY A 9 -0.85 13.03 -11.22
CA GLY A 9 0.60 12.93 -11.01
C GLY A 9 0.97 12.09 -9.78
N ASP A 10 0.07 11.23 -9.31
CA ASP A 10 0.36 10.28 -8.24
C ASP A 10 1.29 9.15 -8.71
N LEU A 11 1.64 8.24 -7.82
CA LEU A 11 2.52 7.10 -8.13
C LEU A 11 2.03 6.30 -9.33
N SER A 12 0.71 6.15 -9.49
CA SER A 12 0.11 5.40 -10.60
C SER A 12 0.31 6.12 -11.94
N GLY A 13 0.03 7.43 -11.96
CA GLY A 13 0.19 8.24 -13.17
C GLY A 13 1.64 8.37 -13.61
N VAL A 14 2.54 8.66 -12.67
CA VAL A 14 3.98 8.74 -12.94
C VAL A 14 4.54 7.40 -13.40
N SER A 15 4.14 6.29 -12.76
CA SER A 15 4.57 4.95 -13.18
C SER A 15 4.06 4.60 -14.58
N CYS A 16 2.82 4.98 -14.89
CA CYS A 16 2.25 4.79 -16.23
C CYS A 16 3.05 5.54 -17.29
N ALA A 17 3.36 6.83 -17.03
CA ALA A 17 4.17 7.64 -17.92
C ALA A 17 5.56 7.02 -18.14
N TYR A 18 6.22 6.60 -17.08
CA TYR A 18 7.53 5.95 -17.12
C TYR A 18 7.54 4.70 -17.99
N PHE A 19 6.60 3.78 -17.78
CA PHE A 19 6.54 2.55 -18.57
C PHE A 19 6.16 2.79 -20.03
N LEU A 20 5.28 3.75 -20.31
CA LEU A 20 4.95 4.13 -21.68
C LEU A 20 6.14 4.73 -22.41
N ASP A 21 6.92 5.58 -21.76
CA ASP A 21 8.14 6.15 -22.35
C ASP A 21 9.17 5.07 -22.63
N LYS A 22 9.38 4.15 -21.70
CA LYS A 22 10.24 3.00 -21.86
C LYS A 22 9.81 2.10 -23.03
N LEU A 23 8.53 1.80 -23.15
CA LEU A 23 7.97 1.03 -24.27
C LEU A 23 8.13 1.75 -25.61
N SER A 24 8.10 3.08 -25.59
CA SER A 24 8.36 3.92 -26.77
C SER A 24 9.78 3.69 -27.32
N GLY A 25 10.77 3.61 -26.45
CA GLY A 25 12.16 3.35 -26.83
C GLY A 25 12.40 1.96 -27.43
N VAL A 26 11.72 0.93 -26.89
CA VAL A 26 11.92 -0.46 -27.29
C VAL A 26 11.25 -0.78 -28.64
N ASN A 27 10.06 -0.24 -28.89
CA ASN A 27 9.21 -0.65 -30.02
C ASN A 27 9.25 0.31 -31.21
N SER A 28 10.14 1.31 -31.22
CA SER A 28 10.19 2.38 -32.26
C SER A 28 8.87 3.15 -32.43
N LYS A 29 7.91 2.95 -31.52
CA LYS A 29 6.64 3.67 -31.47
C LYS A 29 6.82 4.88 -30.57
N LYS A 30 6.90 6.06 -31.17
CA LYS A 30 6.99 7.31 -30.40
C LYS A 30 5.62 7.66 -29.83
N PHE A 31 5.54 7.79 -28.52
CA PHE A 31 4.43 8.39 -27.81
C PHE A 31 4.79 9.83 -27.43
N ASN A 32 3.82 10.73 -27.55
CA ASN A 32 3.88 12.02 -26.91
C ASN A 32 3.02 11.94 -25.65
N ILE A 33 3.64 12.05 -24.48
CA ILE A 33 2.99 11.79 -23.21
C ILE A 33 2.85 13.11 -22.44
N ASP A 34 1.62 13.50 -22.18
CA ASP A 34 1.31 14.66 -21.36
C ASP A 34 0.80 14.14 -19.99
N LEU A 35 1.53 14.43 -18.91
CA LEU A 35 1.11 14.15 -17.54
C LEU A 35 0.48 15.42 -16.98
N ILE A 36 -0.80 15.36 -16.68
CA ILE A 36 -1.60 16.50 -16.21
C ILE A 36 -1.88 16.31 -14.73
N GLU A 37 -1.38 17.23 -13.91
CA GLU A 37 -1.61 17.24 -12.47
C GLU A 37 -2.28 18.57 -12.09
N ARG A 38 -3.28 18.47 -11.21
CA ARG A 38 -4.01 19.64 -10.71
C ARG A 38 -3.19 20.41 -9.67
N ASP A 39 -2.50 19.69 -8.81
CA ASP A 39 -1.77 20.26 -7.70
C ASP A 39 -0.35 20.64 -8.11
N LEU A 40 0.17 21.72 -7.54
CA LEU A 40 1.51 22.23 -7.87
C LEU A 40 2.64 21.28 -7.41
N GLU A 41 2.36 20.45 -6.42
CA GLU A 41 3.29 19.45 -5.91
C GLU A 41 2.79 18.06 -6.24
N PHE A 42 3.61 17.29 -6.95
CA PHE A 42 3.30 15.92 -7.31
C PHE A 42 3.11 15.04 -6.07
N ALA A 43 2.07 14.21 -6.10
CA ALA A 43 1.79 13.21 -5.08
C ALA A 43 1.53 13.76 -3.65
N ASN A 44 1.18 15.03 -3.51
CA ASN A 44 1.09 15.69 -2.21
C ASN A 44 0.01 15.13 -1.30
N ASP A 45 -1.13 14.71 -1.86
CA ASP A 45 -2.27 14.20 -1.07
C ASP A 45 -1.99 12.86 -0.37
N ARG A 46 -1.23 11.97 -0.99
CA ARG A 46 -1.01 10.60 -0.49
C ARG A 46 0.39 10.35 0.04
N PHE A 47 1.37 11.06 -0.48
CA PHE A 47 2.78 10.92 -0.12
C PHE A 47 3.34 12.19 0.53
N GLY A 48 2.46 13.13 0.85
CA GLY A 48 2.81 14.35 1.54
C GLY A 48 3.40 14.06 2.91
N LYS A 49 4.23 14.98 3.37
CA LYS A 49 4.81 14.96 4.71
C LYS A 49 4.29 16.17 5.47
N PHE A 50 4.03 16.00 6.75
CA PHE A 50 3.76 17.13 7.63
C PHE A 50 4.76 17.16 8.77
N GLN A 51 5.08 18.34 9.22
CA GLN A 51 6.02 18.55 10.32
C GLN A 51 5.26 18.89 11.59
N LEU A 52 5.56 18.16 12.65
CA LEU A 52 5.07 18.45 13.98
C LEU A 52 6.27 18.67 14.93
N GLY A 53 6.56 19.93 15.26
CA GLY A 53 7.77 20.29 16.00
C GLY A 53 9.03 20.02 15.19
N GLN A 54 9.92 19.15 15.69
CA GLN A 54 11.15 18.74 14.99
C GLN A 54 10.98 17.42 14.21
N GLU A 55 9.85 16.76 14.38
CA GLU A 55 9.57 15.47 13.77
C GLU A 55 8.84 15.64 12.43
N ILE A 56 9.19 14.81 11.47
CA ILE A 56 8.54 14.74 10.15
C ILE A 56 7.75 13.46 10.08
N TYR A 57 6.46 13.60 9.82
CA TYR A 57 5.52 12.49 9.66
C TYR A 57 5.04 12.43 8.23
N ASP A 58 4.86 11.22 7.75
CA ASP A 58 4.24 11.01 6.47
C ASP A 58 2.71 11.13 6.59
N ASN A 59 2.04 11.57 5.54
CA ASN A 59 0.60 11.79 5.50
C ASN A 59 -0.18 10.49 5.22
N GLY A 60 0.17 9.41 5.88
CA GLY A 60 -0.73 8.27 6.08
C GLY A 60 -0.66 7.09 5.13
N TRP A 61 0.09 7.11 4.05
CA TRP A 61 0.14 5.95 3.13
C TRP A 61 1.47 5.20 3.19
N HIS A 62 1.85 4.77 4.41
CA HIS A 62 3.01 3.94 4.52
C HIS A 62 2.63 2.54 4.53
N ASN A 63 2.70 1.96 3.40
CA ASN A 63 2.41 0.58 3.30
C ASN A 63 3.70 -0.22 3.20
N SER A 64 3.69 -1.32 3.87
CA SER A 64 4.67 -2.35 3.61
C SER A 64 4.64 -2.70 2.13
N ILE A 65 5.76 -2.57 1.46
CA ILE A 65 5.91 -2.99 0.08
C ILE A 65 6.09 -4.50 0.10
N SER A 66 5.15 -5.21 -0.53
CA SER A 66 5.26 -6.65 -0.70
C SER A 66 6.36 -6.97 -1.73
N GLU A 67 7.26 -7.87 -1.41
CA GLU A 67 8.29 -8.37 -2.34
C GLU A 67 7.71 -9.04 -3.60
N GLN A 68 6.42 -9.37 -3.59
CA GLN A 68 5.69 -9.94 -4.74
C GLN A 68 4.84 -8.91 -5.47
N GLY A 69 4.86 -7.65 -5.03
CA GLY A 69 4.03 -6.59 -5.59
C GLY A 69 4.67 -5.88 -6.79
N VAL A 70 3.84 -5.34 -7.67
CA VAL A 70 4.28 -4.56 -8.85
C VAL A 70 5.19 -3.39 -8.45
N LEU A 71 4.92 -2.75 -7.32
CA LEU A 71 5.72 -1.66 -6.81
C LEU A 71 7.15 -2.10 -6.47
N PHE A 72 7.34 -3.30 -5.95
CA PHE A 72 8.67 -3.84 -5.66
C PHE A 72 9.49 -4.03 -6.93
N TYR A 73 8.87 -4.53 -8.01
CA TYR A 73 9.54 -4.64 -9.31
C TYR A 73 9.95 -3.28 -9.87
N LEU A 74 9.09 -2.27 -9.76
CA LEU A 74 9.44 -0.91 -10.15
C LEU A 74 10.62 -0.38 -9.32
N MET A 75 10.66 -0.64 -8.02
CA MET A 75 11.77 -0.25 -7.17
C MET A 75 13.09 -0.95 -7.52
N ILE A 76 13.04 -2.23 -7.91
CA ILE A 76 14.23 -2.95 -8.43
C ILE A 76 14.72 -2.27 -9.70
N GLU A 77 13.83 -1.99 -10.62
CA GLU A 77 14.17 -1.38 -11.91
C GLU A 77 14.79 0.01 -11.75
N LEU A 78 14.28 0.80 -10.82
CA LEU A 78 14.80 2.13 -10.50
C LEU A 78 16.03 2.09 -9.57
N GLY A 79 16.48 0.89 -9.14
CA GLY A 79 17.59 0.73 -8.19
C GLY A 79 17.28 1.20 -6.76
N LEU A 80 16.02 1.41 -6.43
CA LEU A 80 15.56 1.92 -5.14
C LEU A 80 15.37 0.83 -4.08
N HIS A 81 15.36 -0.45 -4.46
CA HIS A 81 15.17 -1.58 -3.54
C HIS A 81 16.20 -1.63 -2.40
N ARG A 82 17.40 -1.11 -2.63
CA ARG A 82 18.47 -1.01 -1.62
C ARG A 82 18.17 -0.04 -0.46
N TYR A 83 17.19 0.84 -0.64
CA TYR A 83 16.74 1.78 0.39
C TYR A 83 15.57 1.25 1.21
N LEU A 84 15.06 0.06 0.88
CA LEU A 84 14.01 -0.57 1.64
C LEU A 84 14.52 -0.98 3.02
N ILE A 85 13.80 -0.55 4.03
CA ILE A 85 14.07 -0.92 5.42
C ILE A 85 13.05 -1.95 5.82
N LYS A 86 13.49 -3.11 6.33
CA LYS A 86 12.58 -4.05 6.95
C LYS A 86 11.99 -3.44 8.21
N SER A 87 10.67 -3.33 8.25
CA SER A 87 9.97 -2.99 9.49
C SER A 87 10.35 -4.04 10.55
N GLY A 88 10.82 -3.56 11.70
CA GLY A 88 10.98 -4.42 12.87
C GLY A 88 9.64 -5.07 13.24
N MET A 89 9.67 -6.16 14.01
CA MET A 89 8.48 -6.81 14.54
C MET A 89 7.79 -5.86 15.52
N THR A 90 6.99 -4.96 15.00
CA THR A 90 6.15 -4.08 15.80
C THR A 90 4.77 -4.71 15.94
N LYS A 91 4.28 -4.81 17.16
CA LYS A 91 2.90 -5.22 17.41
C LYS A 91 1.99 -4.21 16.74
N LYS A 92 1.17 -4.68 15.81
CA LYS A 92 0.15 -3.84 15.17
C LYS A 92 -0.99 -3.60 16.15
N VAL A 93 -1.48 -2.37 16.21
CA VAL A 93 -2.56 -1.98 17.10
C VAL A 93 -3.67 -1.25 16.36
N PHE A 94 -4.89 -1.40 16.84
CA PHE A 94 -6.04 -0.63 16.41
C PHE A 94 -6.47 0.33 17.53
N PHE A 95 -6.72 1.58 17.19
CA PHE A 95 -7.37 2.52 18.07
C PHE A 95 -8.90 2.41 17.88
N THR A 96 -9.59 2.04 18.93
CA THR A 96 -11.05 1.99 18.98
C THR A 96 -11.59 2.98 19.99
N LYS A 97 -12.91 3.20 20.01
CA LYS A 97 -13.56 4.02 21.05
C LYS A 97 -13.36 3.45 22.45
N GLU A 98 -13.10 2.16 22.56
CA GLU A 98 -12.89 1.44 23.81
C GLU A 98 -11.41 1.39 24.23
N GLY A 99 -10.50 1.90 23.39
CA GLY A 99 -9.06 1.91 23.63
C GLY A 99 -8.24 1.20 22.56
N ILE A 100 -7.01 0.87 22.93
CA ILE A 100 -6.06 0.20 22.03
C ILE A 100 -6.31 -1.31 22.05
N LYS A 101 -6.51 -1.89 20.87
CA LYS A 101 -6.63 -3.34 20.69
C LYS A 101 -5.47 -3.87 19.85
N TYR A 102 -4.90 -4.99 20.23
CA TYR A 102 -3.80 -5.63 19.51
C TYR A 102 -4.32 -6.46 18.35
N LEU A 103 -3.62 -6.33 17.21
CA LEU A 103 -3.90 -7.14 16.03
C LEU A 103 -3.18 -8.50 16.13
N PRO A 104 -3.82 -9.58 15.70
CA PRO A 104 -3.15 -10.85 15.46
C PRO A 104 -1.94 -10.71 14.52
N GLU A 105 -0.91 -11.52 14.72
CA GLU A 105 0.32 -11.43 13.92
C GLU A 105 0.07 -11.79 12.45
N LYS A 106 -0.73 -12.83 12.24
CA LYS A 106 -1.05 -13.35 10.91
C LYS A 106 -2.48 -12.99 10.52
N MET A 107 -2.60 -11.99 9.66
CA MET A 107 -3.91 -11.56 9.14
C MET A 107 -3.90 -11.57 7.63
N LEU A 108 -5.03 -11.96 7.04
CA LEU A 108 -5.31 -11.85 5.62
C LEU A 108 -6.62 -11.07 5.44
N TYR A 109 -6.58 -9.97 4.70
CA TYR A 109 -7.74 -9.09 4.46
C TYR A 109 -8.50 -8.68 5.74
N GLY A 110 -7.77 -8.46 6.82
CA GLY A 110 -8.38 -8.05 8.09
C GLY A 110 -8.90 -9.20 8.97
N LEU A 111 -8.73 -10.44 8.55
CA LEU A 111 -9.12 -11.63 9.31
C LEU A 111 -7.90 -12.38 9.82
N PRO A 112 -7.91 -12.84 11.08
CA PRO A 112 -6.86 -13.71 11.61
C PRO A 112 -6.82 -15.04 10.86
N LEU A 113 -5.62 -15.49 10.46
CA LEU A 113 -5.44 -16.78 9.80
C LEU A 113 -5.40 -17.95 10.80
N ASP A 114 -5.03 -17.69 12.03
CA ASP A 114 -4.97 -18.70 13.08
C ASP A 114 -6.25 -18.68 13.93
N LYS A 115 -6.88 -19.85 14.08
CA LYS A 115 -8.11 -20.02 14.87
C LYS A 115 -7.91 -19.65 16.35
N ARG A 116 -6.72 -19.90 16.90
CA ARG A 116 -6.40 -19.55 18.29
C ARG A 116 -6.27 -18.04 18.45
N GLU A 117 -5.59 -17.38 17.52
CA GLU A 117 -5.48 -15.91 17.50
C GLU A 117 -6.84 -15.25 17.33
N LEU A 118 -7.72 -15.82 16.51
CA LEU A 118 -9.10 -15.35 16.36
C LEU A 118 -9.87 -15.45 17.69
N LEU A 119 -9.78 -16.58 18.37
CA LEU A 119 -10.50 -16.79 19.64
C LEU A 119 -9.98 -15.88 20.76
N LEU A 120 -8.67 -15.64 20.82
CA LEU A 120 -8.03 -14.81 21.84
C LEU A 120 -8.10 -13.31 21.52
N SER A 121 -8.43 -12.93 20.28
CA SER A 121 -8.48 -11.54 19.85
C SER A 121 -9.64 -10.78 20.48
N ASP A 122 -9.38 -9.57 20.94
CA ASP A 122 -10.39 -8.63 21.46
C ASP A 122 -11.08 -7.79 20.36
N LEU A 123 -10.70 -8.02 19.11
CA LEU A 123 -11.22 -7.26 17.96
C LEU A 123 -12.64 -7.66 17.58
N PHE A 124 -13.01 -8.91 17.85
CA PHE A 124 -14.26 -9.50 17.41
C PHE A 124 -15.13 -9.90 18.60
N THR A 125 -16.41 -9.66 18.49
CA THR A 125 -17.39 -10.19 19.44
C THR A 125 -17.50 -11.71 19.34
N PHE A 126 -18.03 -12.37 20.36
CA PHE A 126 -18.19 -13.83 20.35
C PHE A 126 -19.03 -14.33 19.16
N LYS A 127 -20.08 -13.59 18.78
CA LYS A 127 -20.90 -13.95 17.59
C LYS A 127 -20.12 -13.83 16.29
N GLU A 128 -19.31 -12.79 16.14
CA GLU A 128 -18.46 -12.61 14.96
C GLU A 128 -17.40 -13.70 14.86
N LYS A 129 -16.77 -14.07 15.99
CA LYS A 129 -15.81 -15.17 16.03
C LYS A 129 -16.42 -16.47 15.55
N LEU A 130 -17.64 -16.81 16.02
CA LEU A 130 -18.35 -18.01 15.57
C LEU A 130 -18.70 -17.95 14.06
N SER A 131 -19.14 -16.80 13.59
CA SER A 131 -19.44 -16.63 12.15
C SER A 131 -18.18 -16.78 11.30
N ILE A 132 -17.07 -16.18 11.71
CA ILE A 132 -15.77 -16.31 11.00
C ILE A 132 -15.32 -17.78 10.99
N LEU A 133 -15.37 -18.47 12.13
CA LEU A 133 -15.01 -19.88 12.22
C LEU A 133 -15.89 -20.77 11.34
N TYR A 134 -17.18 -20.51 11.32
CA TYR A 134 -18.14 -21.24 10.46
C TYR A 134 -17.79 -21.06 8.97
N ASN A 135 -17.52 -19.84 8.55
CA ASN A 135 -17.15 -19.55 7.16
C ASN A 135 -15.78 -20.15 6.80
N MET A 136 -14.80 -20.08 7.70
CA MET A 136 -13.49 -20.72 7.50
C MET A 136 -13.58 -22.24 7.35
N TYR A 137 -14.59 -22.87 7.96
CA TYR A 137 -14.79 -24.31 7.88
C TYR A 137 -15.51 -24.73 6.58
N ASN A 138 -16.42 -23.90 6.08
CA ASN A 138 -17.23 -24.22 4.90
C ASN A 138 -16.59 -23.77 3.56
N THR A 139 -15.45 -23.06 3.60
CA THR A 139 -14.75 -22.59 2.41
C THR A 139 -13.54 -23.46 2.05
N LEU A 140 -13.26 -24.48 2.84
CA LEU A 140 -12.27 -25.53 2.60
C LEU A 140 -12.94 -26.80 2.08
#